data_702d80803c5dc38736c0c26303ffc35c
#
_entry.id   702d80803c5dc38736c0c26303ffc35c
#
_cell.length_a   1.000
_cell.length_b   1.000
_cell.length_c   1.000
_cell.angle_alpha   90.00
_cell.angle_beta   90.00
_cell.angle_gamma   90.00
#
_symmetry.space_group_name_H-M   'P 1'
#
loop_
_entity.id
_entity.type
_entity.pdbx_description
1 polymer ?
#
loop_
_entity_poly.entity_id
_entity_poly.type
_entity_poly.pdbx_seq_one_letter_code
_entity_poly.pdbx_strand_id
1 'polypeptide(L)'
;GHPNRVVVLPDSARTAQEAADAIGCDVAQIAKSIIFRMKESDKPLLVVASGVNRVNEKRVSEAVRETLGKADADFVRERTGFVIGGVAPLGHTEPVRTLIDEDLFRFGTLWAAAGHPKAVFELTPWQLADMTQGQVLAIK
;
A
#
# COMPACT_ATOMS: atom_id res chain seq x y z
N GLY A 1 -11.85 -16.18 0.42
CA GLY A 1 -11.72 -14.74 0.36
C GLY A 1 -12.34 -14.04 1.55
N HIS A 2 -11.96 -12.83 1.75
CA HIS A 2 -12.53 -12.01 2.81
C HIS A 2 -13.77 -11.29 2.28
N PRO A 3 -14.86 -11.21 3.06
CA PRO A 3 -16.09 -10.54 2.64
C PRO A 3 -15.97 -9.01 2.79
N ASN A 4 -14.92 -8.44 2.22
CA ASN A 4 -14.63 -7.02 2.33
C ASN A 4 -15.44 -6.22 1.31
N ARG A 5 -15.94 -5.06 1.75
CA ARG A 5 -16.71 -4.18 0.88
C ARG A 5 -15.79 -3.45 -0.10
N VAL A 6 -16.14 -3.49 -1.38
CA VAL A 6 -15.43 -2.77 -2.44
C VAL A 6 -16.24 -1.55 -2.85
N VAL A 7 -15.57 -0.40 -2.98
CA VAL A 7 -16.19 0.87 -3.40
C VAL A 7 -15.43 1.41 -4.59
N VAL A 8 -16.18 1.87 -5.61
CA VAL A 8 -15.60 2.55 -6.77
C VAL A 8 -15.63 4.06 -6.51
N LEU A 9 -14.46 4.70 -6.59
CA LEU A 9 -14.31 6.14 -6.35
C LEU A 9 -14.65 6.95 -7.60
N PRO A 10 -15.09 8.22 -7.43
CA PRO A 10 -15.27 9.10 -8.58
C PRO A 10 -13.94 9.44 -9.25
N ASP A 11 -13.99 9.80 -10.53
CA ASP A 11 -12.78 10.12 -11.31
C ASP A 11 -11.98 11.29 -10.73
N SER A 12 -12.61 12.14 -9.92
CA SER A 12 -11.94 13.26 -9.24
C SER A 12 -11.08 12.82 -8.05
N ALA A 13 -11.24 11.62 -7.53
CA ALA A 13 -10.49 11.13 -6.37
C ALA A 13 -9.10 10.64 -6.80
N ARG A 14 -8.12 11.56 -6.81
CA ARG A 14 -6.74 11.29 -7.28
C ARG A 14 -5.72 11.20 -6.16
N THR A 15 -6.03 11.78 -5.00
CA THR A 15 -5.16 11.79 -3.84
C THR A 15 -5.78 11.00 -2.70
N ALA A 16 -4.97 10.66 -1.68
CA ALA A 16 -5.49 10.00 -0.48
C ALA A 16 -6.56 10.86 0.20
N GLN A 17 -6.37 12.18 0.24
CA GLN A 17 -7.37 13.10 0.82
C GLN A 17 -8.68 13.07 0.05
N GLU A 18 -8.61 13.12 -1.28
CA GLU A 18 -9.81 13.07 -2.12
C GLU A 18 -10.53 11.73 -2.01
N ALA A 19 -9.79 10.63 -1.91
CA ALA A 19 -10.36 9.31 -1.68
C ALA A 19 -11.06 9.25 -0.31
N ALA A 20 -10.43 9.78 0.73
CA ALA A 20 -11.02 9.82 2.08
C ALA A 20 -12.31 10.66 2.09
N ASP A 21 -12.30 11.79 1.41
CA ASP A 21 -13.49 12.67 1.30
C ASP A 21 -14.63 11.95 0.60
N ALA A 22 -14.33 11.21 -0.46
CA ALA A 22 -15.34 10.48 -1.24
C ALA A 22 -15.94 9.31 -0.45
N ILE A 23 -15.13 8.66 0.38
CA ILE A 23 -15.54 7.53 1.22
C ILE A 23 -16.25 8.02 2.49
N GLY A 24 -15.85 9.18 2.99
CA GLY A 24 -16.34 9.74 4.25
C GLY A 24 -15.53 9.23 5.46
N CYS A 25 -14.24 8.94 5.28
CA CYS A 25 -13.36 8.51 6.34
C CYS A 25 -12.22 9.51 6.56
N ASP A 26 -11.39 9.27 7.58
CA ASP A 26 -10.18 10.05 7.82
C ASP A 26 -9.10 9.65 6.80
N VAL A 27 -8.34 10.62 6.30
CA VAL A 27 -7.25 10.33 5.36
C VAL A 27 -6.22 9.37 5.93
N ALA A 28 -6.02 9.37 7.25
CA ALA A 28 -5.13 8.43 7.94
C ALA A 28 -5.59 6.97 7.81
N GLN A 29 -6.87 6.74 7.49
CA GLN A 29 -7.43 5.39 7.27
C GLN A 29 -7.21 4.88 5.85
N ILE A 30 -6.68 5.71 4.96
CA ILE A 30 -6.31 5.27 3.62
C ILE A 30 -4.97 4.57 3.70
N ALA A 31 -4.96 3.28 3.35
CA ALA A 31 -3.74 2.48 3.28
C ALA A 31 -3.19 2.57 1.85
N LYS A 32 -2.22 3.46 1.65
CA LYS A 32 -1.62 3.64 0.33
C LYS A 32 -0.47 2.67 0.12
N SER A 33 -0.47 1.99 -1.02
CA SER A 33 0.55 1.01 -1.40
C SER A 33 1.59 1.67 -2.28
N ILE A 34 2.84 1.64 -1.85
CA ILE A 34 3.97 2.25 -2.55
C ILE A 34 4.99 1.16 -2.85
N ILE A 35 5.38 1.04 -4.12
CA ILE A 35 6.41 0.08 -4.53
C ILE A 35 7.75 0.79 -4.65
N PHE A 36 8.76 0.23 -4.01
CA PHE A 36 10.15 0.60 -4.20
C PHE A 36 10.90 -0.54 -4.85
N ARG A 37 12.01 -0.21 -5.50
CA ARG A 37 12.94 -1.21 -6.02
C ARG A 37 14.08 -1.36 -5.03
N MET A 38 14.31 -2.57 -4.56
CA MET A 38 15.49 -2.89 -3.75
C MET A 38 16.66 -3.12 -4.70
N LYS A 39 17.64 -2.22 -4.70
CA LYS A 39 18.66 -2.15 -5.75
C LYS A 39 19.60 -3.35 -5.79
N GLU A 40 19.98 -3.89 -4.64
CA GLU A 40 20.94 -4.98 -4.58
C GLU A 40 20.33 -6.29 -5.09
N SER A 41 19.09 -6.60 -4.72
CA SER A 41 18.39 -7.82 -5.15
C SER A 41 17.58 -7.66 -6.42
N ASP A 42 17.32 -6.40 -6.83
CA ASP A 42 16.44 -6.05 -7.95
C ASP A 42 15.01 -6.56 -7.75
N LYS A 43 14.54 -6.60 -6.51
CA LYS A 43 13.20 -7.08 -6.16
C LYS A 43 12.29 -5.94 -5.71
N PRO A 44 10.96 -6.10 -5.89
CA PRO A 44 10.02 -5.11 -5.40
C PRO A 44 9.86 -5.17 -3.89
N LEU A 45 9.65 -3.99 -3.29
CA LEU A 45 9.28 -3.84 -1.88
C LEU A 45 7.97 -3.07 -1.84
N LEU A 46 6.96 -3.63 -1.21
CA LEU A 46 5.69 -2.96 -0.97
C LEU A 46 5.71 -2.32 0.42
N VAL A 47 5.45 -1.02 0.48
CA VAL A 47 5.23 -0.31 1.74
C VAL A 47 3.79 0.16 1.76
N VAL A 48 3.02 -0.30 2.74
CA VAL A 48 1.64 0.12 2.94
C VAL A 48 1.63 1.18 4.04
N ALA A 49 1.41 2.43 3.66
CA ALA A 49 1.50 3.59 4.56
C ALA A 49 0.14 4.24 4.77
N SER A 50 -0.07 4.79 5.99
CA SER A 50 -1.22 5.65 6.25
C SER A 50 -1.18 6.87 5.31
N GLY A 51 -2.34 7.29 4.83
CA GLY A 51 -2.45 8.41 3.88
C GLY A 51 -1.88 9.73 4.37
N VAL A 52 -1.71 9.91 5.68
CA VAL A 52 -1.11 11.12 6.28
C VAL A 52 0.40 11.01 6.44
N ASN A 53 0.97 9.83 6.28
CA ASN A 53 2.40 9.61 6.51
C ASN A 53 3.19 9.60 5.20
N ARG A 54 4.42 10.12 5.29
CA ARG A 54 5.39 10.02 4.21
C ARG A 54 6.41 8.95 4.58
N VAL A 55 6.74 8.08 3.64
CA VAL A 55 7.72 7.02 3.86
C VAL A 55 9.11 7.62 4.05
N ASN A 56 9.77 7.26 5.15
CA ASN A 56 11.17 7.59 5.39
C ASN A 56 12.02 6.51 4.72
N GLU A 57 12.51 6.80 3.52
CA GLU A 57 13.24 5.83 2.71
C GLU A 57 14.50 5.32 3.38
N LYS A 58 15.20 6.19 4.13
CA LYS A 58 16.40 5.80 4.88
C LYS A 58 16.07 4.75 5.94
N ARG A 59 15.02 4.99 6.70
CA ARG A 59 14.57 4.05 7.74
C ARG A 59 14.15 2.71 7.13
N VAL A 60 13.39 2.76 6.05
CA VAL A 60 12.93 1.56 5.35
C VAL A 60 14.11 0.81 4.75
N SER A 61 15.05 1.52 4.14
CA SER A 61 16.28 0.93 3.60
C SER A 61 17.08 0.18 4.67
N GLU A 62 17.20 0.77 5.85
CA GLU A 62 17.87 0.12 6.98
C GLU A 62 17.13 -1.15 7.43
N ALA A 63 15.80 -1.10 7.46
CA ALA A 63 14.97 -2.23 7.89
C ALA A 63 15.09 -3.43 6.93
N VAL A 64 15.17 -3.19 5.62
CA VAL A 64 15.29 -4.25 4.61
C VAL A 64 16.74 -4.56 4.25
N ARG A 65 17.69 -3.75 4.73
CA ARG A 65 19.13 -3.89 4.47
C ARG A 65 19.48 -3.82 2.98
N GLU A 66 18.76 -2.98 2.24
CA GLU A 66 19.03 -2.71 0.84
C GLU A 66 18.80 -1.25 0.53
N THR A 67 19.50 -0.74 -0.48
CA THR A 67 19.28 0.61 -0.97
C THR A 67 17.98 0.66 -1.75
N LEU A 68 17.12 1.63 -1.45
CA LEU A 68 15.87 1.81 -2.17
C LEU A 68 16.09 2.68 -3.41
N GLY A 69 15.45 2.27 -4.50
CA GLY A 69 15.37 3.04 -5.73
C GLY A 69 13.93 3.24 -6.14
N LYS A 70 13.74 4.15 -7.07
CA LYS A 70 12.43 4.40 -7.65
C LYS A 70 12.00 3.20 -8.51
N ALA A 71 10.80 2.72 -8.29
CA ALA A 71 10.15 1.73 -9.13
C ALA A 71 9.36 2.49 -10.20
N ASP A 72 9.77 2.37 -11.46
CA ASP A 72 9.03 2.98 -12.56
C ASP A 72 7.77 2.18 -12.89
N ALA A 73 6.94 2.72 -13.80
CA ALA A 73 5.67 2.11 -14.15
C ALA A 73 5.82 0.68 -14.69
N ASP A 74 6.83 0.45 -15.52
CA ASP A 74 7.08 -0.87 -16.11
C ASP A 74 7.49 -1.88 -15.04
N PHE A 75 8.38 -1.48 -14.13
CA PHE A 75 8.82 -2.32 -13.01
C PHE A 75 7.63 -2.72 -12.14
N VAL A 76 6.78 -1.76 -11.76
CA VAL A 76 5.60 -2.02 -10.93
C VAL A 76 4.68 -3.01 -11.63
N ARG A 77 4.39 -2.78 -12.90
CA ARG A 77 3.49 -3.63 -13.69
C ARG A 77 4.02 -5.05 -13.85
N GLU A 78 5.30 -5.21 -14.17
CA GLU A 78 5.93 -6.52 -14.35
C GLU A 78 6.00 -7.31 -13.05
N ARG A 79 6.33 -6.64 -11.95
CA ARG A 79 6.60 -7.32 -10.68
C ARG A 79 5.35 -7.56 -9.85
N THR A 80 4.35 -6.70 -9.96
CA THR A 80 3.11 -6.83 -9.15
C THR A 80 1.90 -7.26 -9.97
N GLY A 81 1.89 -7.00 -11.28
CA GLY A 81 0.72 -7.20 -12.12
C GLY A 81 -0.28 -6.05 -12.06
N PHE A 82 0.00 -5.01 -11.29
CA PHE A 82 -0.86 -3.84 -11.12
C PHE A 82 -0.21 -2.59 -11.69
N VAL A 83 -1.02 -1.57 -12.01
CA VAL A 83 -0.52 -0.26 -12.44
C VAL A 83 -0.25 0.63 -11.22
N ILE A 84 0.64 1.60 -11.36
CA ILE A 84 0.88 2.61 -10.33
C ILE A 84 -0.44 3.30 -9.97
N GLY A 85 -0.69 3.47 -8.67
CA GLY A 85 -1.93 4.04 -8.15
C GLY A 85 -3.02 3.02 -7.92
N GLY A 86 -2.90 1.82 -8.50
CA GLY A 86 -3.87 0.74 -8.34
C GLY A 86 -3.27 -0.54 -7.74
N VAL A 87 -2.10 -0.45 -7.10
CA VAL A 87 -1.45 -1.62 -6.51
C VAL A 87 -2.21 -2.08 -5.27
N ALA A 88 -2.82 -3.26 -5.37
CA ALA A 88 -3.46 -3.89 -4.22
C ALA A 88 -2.38 -4.46 -3.29
N PRO A 89 -2.68 -4.62 -1.97
CA PRO A 89 -1.70 -5.18 -1.04
C PRO A 89 -1.44 -6.67 -1.22
N LEU A 90 -2.20 -7.34 -2.08
CA LEU A 90 -2.03 -8.78 -2.38
C LEU A 90 -2.40 -9.06 -3.83
N GLY A 91 -2.25 -10.30 -4.27
CA GLY A 91 -2.57 -10.71 -5.63
C GLY A 91 -1.48 -10.37 -6.64
N HIS A 92 -0.25 -10.18 -6.18
CA HIS A 92 0.88 -9.83 -7.04
C HIS A 92 1.33 -11.00 -7.90
N THR A 93 1.95 -10.69 -9.06
CA THR A 93 2.45 -11.70 -10.01
C THR A 93 3.50 -12.61 -9.38
N GLU A 94 4.30 -12.05 -8.47
CA GLU A 94 5.31 -12.79 -7.70
C GLU A 94 5.24 -12.40 -6.23
N PRO A 95 5.79 -13.20 -5.29
CA PRO A 95 5.83 -12.82 -3.89
C PRO A 95 6.56 -11.49 -3.70
N VAL A 96 5.93 -10.57 -2.98
CA VAL A 96 6.47 -9.23 -2.73
C VAL A 96 6.66 -9.04 -1.23
N ARG A 97 7.88 -8.66 -0.83
CA ARG A 97 8.15 -8.31 0.56
C ARG A 97 7.33 -7.08 0.93
N THR A 98 6.64 -7.13 2.07
CA THR A 98 5.69 -6.08 2.48
C THR A 98 6.04 -5.55 3.86
N LEU A 99 6.07 -4.21 3.97
CA LEU A 99 6.16 -3.50 5.25
C LEU A 99 4.86 -2.73 5.45
N ILE A 100 4.36 -2.72 6.69
CA ILE A 100 3.09 -2.09 7.04
C ILE A 100 3.34 -1.01 8.08
N ASP A 101 2.80 0.18 7.81
CA ASP A 101 2.87 1.32 8.73
C ASP A 101 2.14 1.00 10.03
N GLU A 102 2.86 1.08 11.16
CA GLU A 102 2.27 0.82 12.47
C GLU A 102 1.12 1.77 12.81
N ASP A 103 1.12 2.98 12.24
CA ASP A 103 0.07 3.96 12.49
C ASP A 103 -1.30 3.53 11.97
N LEU A 104 -1.34 2.61 11.01
CA LEU A 104 -2.59 2.04 10.51
C LEU A 104 -3.34 1.26 11.59
N PHE A 105 -2.62 0.74 12.59
CA PHE A 105 -3.22 -0.04 13.68
C PHE A 105 -3.95 0.81 14.73
N ARG A 106 -3.96 2.14 14.55
CA ARG A 106 -4.76 3.04 15.38
C ARG A 106 -6.25 3.03 15.03
N PHE A 107 -6.58 2.43 13.88
CA PHE A 107 -7.95 2.43 13.35
C PHE A 107 -8.50 1.01 13.31
N GLY A 108 -9.82 0.90 13.49
CA GLY A 108 -10.48 -0.40 13.35
C GLY A 108 -10.75 -0.79 11.89
N THR A 109 -10.75 0.19 10.99
CA THR A 109 -11.06 0.00 9.57
C THR A 109 -10.13 0.84 8.73
N LEU A 110 -9.67 0.25 7.62
CA LEU A 110 -8.82 0.88 6.61
C LEU A 110 -9.45 0.72 5.23
N TRP A 111 -8.97 1.51 4.27
CA TRP A 111 -9.35 1.42 2.86
C TRP A 111 -8.10 1.30 2.00
N ALA A 112 -8.01 0.24 1.21
CA ALA A 112 -6.85 -0.05 0.35
C ALA A 112 -7.27 -0.22 -1.10
N ALA A 113 -6.33 -0.04 -2.03
CA ALA A 113 -6.59 -0.25 -3.46
C ALA A 113 -7.00 -1.70 -3.73
N ALA A 114 -8.00 -1.87 -4.59
CA ALA A 114 -8.56 -3.17 -4.95
C ALA A 114 -8.10 -3.64 -6.35
N GLY A 115 -6.90 -3.23 -6.77
CA GLY A 115 -6.34 -3.62 -8.06
C GLY A 115 -6.66 -2.67 -9.20
N HIS A 116 -7.30 -1.55 -8.91
CA HIS A 116 -7.62 -0.50 -9.86
C HIS A 116 -7.50 0.85 -9.17
N PRO A 117 -6.99 1.92 -9.84
CA PRO A 117 -6.80 3.23 -9.20
C PRO A 117 -8.05 3.85 -8.57
N LYS A 118 -9.22 3.48 -9.06
CA LYS A 118 -10.52 4.01 -8.57
C LYS A 118 -11.30 3.02 -7.72
N ALA A 119 -10.80 1.82 -7.49
CA ALA A 119 -11.48 0.84 -6.65
C ALA A 119 -10.72 0.64 -5.36
N VAL A 120 -11.43 0.72 -4.24
CA VAL A 120 -10.88 0.49 -2.91
C VAL A 120 -11.72 -0.53 -2.17
N PHE A 121 -11.12 -1.22 -1.20
CA PHE A 121 -11.87 -2.14 -0.35
C PHE A 121 -11.58 -1.87 1.12
N GLU A 122 -12.58 -2.16 1.95
CA GLU A 122 -12.50 -1.98 3.39
C GLU A 122 -11.90 -3.23 4.04
N LEU A 123 -10.99 -3.03 5.00
CA LEU A 123 -10.39 -4.11 5.76
C LEU A 123 -9.90 -3.60 7.12
N THR A 124 -9.59 -4.51 8.03
CA THR A 124 -8.93 -4.15 9.28
C THR A 124 -7.42 -4.21 9.12
N PRO A 125 -6.65 -3.51 9.98
CA PRO A 125 -5.18 -3.62 9.96
C PRO A 125 -4.70 -5.07 10.15
N TRP A 126 -5.40 -5.84 10.99
CA TRP A 126 -5.07 -7.24 11.25
C TRP A 126 -5.29 -8.11 10.02
N GLN A 127 -6.36 -7.87 9.25
CA GLN A 127 -6.59 -8.52 7.97
C GLN A 127 -5.47 -8.19 6.97
N LEU A 128 -5.06 -6.92 6.93
CA LEU A 128 -3.96 -6.48 6.07
C LEU A 128 -2.67 -7.23 6.39
N ALA A 129 -2.30 -7.32 7.67
CA ALA A 129 -1.10 -8.03 8.09
C ALA A 129 -1.18 -9.52 7.77
N ASP A 130 -2.34 -10.14 7.98
CA ASP A 130 -2.55 -11.57 7.70
C ASP A 130 -2.47 -11.87 6.20
N MET A 131 -3.16 -11.07 5.38
CA MET A 131 -3.19 -11.24 3.92
C MET A 131 -1.81 -11.08 3.27
N THR A 132 -1.01 -10.13 3.76
CA THR A 132 0.28 -9.78 3.15
C THR A 132 1.46 -10.50 3.78
N GLN A 133 1.29 -11.06 4.98
CA GLN A 133 2.38 -11.55 5.82
C GLN A 133 3.44 -10.47 6.03
N GLY A 134 3.02 -9.22 6.04
CA GLY A 134 3.89 -8.06 6.15
C GLY A 134 4.40 -7.82 7.56
N GLN A 135 5.55 -7.14 7.63
CA GLN A 135 6.15 -6.72 8.89
C GLN A 135 5.62 -5.35 9.27
N VAL A 136 5.11 -5.21 10.49
CA VAL A 136 4.60 -3.94 11.03
C VAL A 136 5.74 -3.17 11.69
N LEU A 137 5.95 -1.92 11.29
CA LEU A 137 7.02 -1.07 11.86
C LEU A 137 6.73 0.41 11.59
N ALA A 138 7.53 1.27 12.21
CA ALA A 138 7.48 2.71 11.92
C ALA A 138 8.16 2.97 10.56
N ILE A 139 7.43 3.62 9.64
CA ILE A 139 7.93 3.91 8.29
C ILE A 139 8.14 5.41 8.04
N LYS A 140 7.73 6.25 8.96
CA LYS A 140 7.87 7.70 8.83
C LYS A 140 9.10 8.23 9.57
#